data_d4c3315dc0817d58e41cee3455431fdc
#
_entry.id   d4c3315dc0817d58e41cee3455431fdc
#
_cell.length_a   1.000
_cell.length_b   1.000
_cell.length_c   1.000
_cell.angle_alpha   90.00
_cell.angle_beta   90.00
_cell.angle_gamma   90.00
#
_symmetry.space_group_name_H-M   'P 1'
#
loop_
_entity.id
_entity.type
_entity.pdbx_description
1 polymer ?
#
loop_
_entity_poly.entity_id
_entity_poly.type
_entity_poly.pdbx_seq_one_letter_code
_entity_poly.pdbx_strand_id
1 'polypeptide(L)'
;MKDRIKVYLYNKTFKEIDMSDFTKITEDLFAERNDIVKVELPEGVEEIGNHAFENCANLQEIICPDSLKRIGIKAFADCANLKKVNYSEDVEVDATAFAACPNMQ
;
A
#
# COMPACT_ATOMS: atom_id res chain seq x y z
N MET A 1 -8.46 12.28 -13.90
CA MET A 1 -8.66 12.48 -12.49
C MET A 1 -7.66 11.68 -11.70
N LYS A 2 -7.46 12.08 -10.50
CA LYS A 2 -6.32 11.60 -9.73
C LYS A 2 -6.73 10.75 -8.54
N ASP A 3 -7.96 10.34 -8.52
CA ASP A 3 -8.54 9.67 -7.37
C ASP A 3 -8.74 8.18 -7.62
N ARG A 4 -7.82 7.59 -8.39
CA ARG A 4 -7.87 6.16 -8.67
C ARG A 4 -6.60 5.49 -8.21
N ILE A 5 -6.76 4.32 -7.62
CA ILE A 5 -5.64 3.47 -7.24
C ILE A 5 -5.28 2.62 -8.46
N LYS A 6 -4.02 2.63 -8.84
CA LYS A 6 -3.55 1.76 -9.92
C LYS A 6 -2.94 0.52 -9.32
N VAL A 7 -3.46 -0.63 -9.69
CA VAL A 7 -3.06 -1.91 -9.13
C VAL A 7 -2.52 -2.79 -10.27
N TYR A 8 -1.26 -3.20 -10.14
CA TYR A 8 -0.61 -4.03 -11.14
C TYR A 8 -0.62 -5.47 -10.66
N LEU A 9 -1.13 -6.36 -11.51
CA LEU A 9 -1.39 -7.73 -11.13
C LEU A 9 -0.31 -8.66 -11.62
N TYR A 10 -0.24 -9.80 -10.98
CA TYR A 10 0.72 -10.84 -11.23
C TYR A 10 0.74 -11.31 -12.71
N ASN A 11 -0.41 -11.30 -13.38
CA ASN A 11 -0.52 -11.74 -14.77
C ASN A 11 -0.21 -10.62 -15.77
N LYS A 12 0.41 -9.53 -15.29
CA LYS A 12 0.86 -8.39 -16.09
C LYS A 12 -0.27 -7.49 -16.59
N THR A 13 -1.46 -7.66 -16.08
CA THR A 13 -2.54 -6.71 -16.33
C THR A 13 -2.55 -5.68 -15.22
N PHE A 14 -3.29 -4.58 -15.41
CA PHE A 14 -3.49 -3.67 -14.31
C PHE A 14 -4.91 -3.17 -14.30
N LYS A 15 -5.32 -2.66 -13.16
CA LYS A 15 -6.66 -2.12 -12.96
C LYS A 15 -6.58 -0.78 -12.27
N GLU A 16 -7.58 0.05 -12.54
CA GLU A 16 -7.75 1.30 -11.80
C GLU A 16 -8.99 1.14 -10.95
N ILE A 17 -8.86 1.46 -9.68
CA ILE A 17 -9.95 1.32 -8.72
C ILE A 17 -10.35 2.70 -8.22
N ASP A 18 -11.61 3.04 -8.37
CA ASP A 18 -12.14 4.30 -7.88
C ASP A 18 -12.17 4.28 -6.36
N MET A 19 -11.80 5.39 -5.76
CA MET A 19 -11.84 5.53 -4.31
C MET A 19 -13.10 6.25 -3.90
N SER A 20 -13.80 5.69 -2.93
CA SER A 20 -14.98 6.36 -2.38
C SER A 20 -14.60 7.44 -1.38
N ASP A 21 -13.49 7.23 -0.68
CA ASP A 21 -12.91 8.24 0.21
C ASP A 21 -11.52 8.54 -0.31
N PHE A 22 -11.31 9.74 -0.79
CA PHE A 22 -10.10 10.09 -1.52
C PHE A 22 -8.89 10.32 -0.65
N THR A 23 -9.04 10.28 0.65
CA THR A 23 -7.93 10.56 1.55
C THR A 23 -7.38 9.32 2.23
N LYS A 24 -8.04 8.18 2.10
CA LYS A 24 -7.69 7.04 2.92
C LYS A 24 -7.82 5.71 2.18
N ILE A 25 -6.79 4.88 2.31
CA ILE A 25 -6.92 3.46 1.94
C ILE A 25 -7.47 2.77 3.18
N THR A 26 -8.68 2.27 3.08
CA THR A 26 -9.41 1.79 4.24
C THR A 26 -8.82 0.52 4.82
N GLU A 27 -9.18 0.23 6.04
CA GLU A 27 -8.71 -0.95 6.77
C GLU A 27 -9.01 -2.21 5.97
N ASP A 28 -8.03 -3.09 5.87
CA ASP A 28 -8.14 -4.40 5.21
C ASP A 28 -8.46 -4.35 3.71
N LEU A 29 -8.41 -3.19 3.08
CA LEU A 29 -8.89 -3.06 1.70
C LEU A 29 -8.27 -4.07 0.73
N PHE A 30 -6.96 -4.28 0.81
CA PHE A 30 -6.26 -5.21 -0.07
C PHE A 30 -5.63 -6.38 0.69
N ALA A 31 -6.05 -6.61 1.93
CA ALA A 31 -5.45 -7.67 2.74
C ALA A 31 -5.54 -9.02 2.02
N GLU A 32 -4.46 -9.77 2.09
CA GLU A 32 -4.36 -11.14 1.56
C GLU A 32 -4.52 -11.26 0.05
N ARG A 33 -4.33 -10.16 -0.68
CA ARG A 33 -4.40 -10.19 -2.14
C ARG A 33 -3.06 -10.65 -2.71
N ASN A 34 -2.98 -11.91 -3.08
CA ASN A 34 -1.76 -12.50 -3.62
C ASN A 34 -1.52 -12.18 -5.08
N ASP A 35 -2.50 -11.62 -5.75
CA ASP A 35 -2.42 -11.32 -7.17
C ASP A 35 -1.85 -9.93 -7.45
N ILE A 36 -1.62 -9.12 -6.42
CA ILE A 36 -1.15 -7.74 -6.58
C ILE A 36 0.37 -7.72 -6.48
N VAL A 37 1.03 -7.05 -7.44
CA VAL A 37 2.48 -6.94 -7.48
C VAL A 37 2.94 -5.52 -7.18
N LYS A 38 2.20 -4.52 -7.61
CA LYS A 38 2.57 -3.12 -7.45
C LYS A 38 1.31 -2.28 -7.32
N VAL A 39 1.38 -1.26 -6.49
CA VAL A 39 0.26 -0.34 -6.31
C VAL A 39 0.77 1.09 -6.38
N GLU A 40 0.07 1.93 -7.15
CA GLU A 40 0.32 3.37 -7.16
C GLU A 40 -0.88 4.06 -6.53
N LEU A 41 -0.60 4.81 -5.48
CA LEU A 41 -1.64 5.55 -4.79
C LEU A 41 -1.74 6.96 -5.35
N PRO A 42 -2.95 7.47 -5.55
CA PRO A 42 -3.10 8.81 -6.14
C PRO A 42 -2.78 9.92 -5.15
N GLU A 43 -2.50 11.11 -5.69
CA GLU A 43 -2.35 12.29 -4.85
C GLU A 43 -3.65 12.54 -4.12
N GLY A 44 -3.53 13.00 -2.88
CA GLY A 44 -4.66 13.22 -2.01
C GLY A 44 -4.81 12.15 -0.94
N VAL A 45 -4.22 10.96 -1.14
CA VAL A 45 -4.25 9.93 -0.11
C VAL A 45 -3.36 10.36 1.03
N GLU A 46 -3.93 10.42 2.23
CA GLU A 46 -3.21 10.86 3.43
C GLU A 46 -2.94 9.73 4.38
N GLU A 47 -3.68 8.63 4.28
CA GLU A 47 -3.53 7.55 5.23
C GLU A 47 -3.66 6.19 4.57
N ILE A 48 -2.77 5.27 4.92
CA ILE A 48 -2.91 3.86 4.59
C ILE A 48 -3.39 3.18 5.87
N GLY A 49 -4.59 2.64 5.83
CA GLY A 49 -5.27 2.12 7.01
C GLY A 49 -4.65 0.87 7.58
N ASN A 50 -5.11 0.50 8.76
CA ASN A 50 -4.62 -0.68 9.47
C ASN A 50 -4.86 -1.93 8.62
N HIS A 51 -3.85 -2.78 8.50
CA HIS A 51 -3.94 -4.06 7.78
C HIS A 51 -4.26 -3.92 6.29
N ALA A 52 -4.15 -2.72 5.73
CA ALA A 52 -4.64 -2.45 4.36
C ALA A 52 -4.04 -3.38 3.31
N PHE A 53 -2.77 -3.71 3.44
CA PHE A 53 -2.06 -4.62 2.53
C PHE A 53 -1.45 -5.82 3.26
N GLU A 54 -1.96 -6.14 4.42
CA GLU A 54 -1.39 -7.23 5.21
C GLU A 54 -1.43 -8.53 4.42
N ASN A 55 -0.33 -9.26 4.45
CA ASN A 55 -0.21 -10.59 3.84
C ASN A 55 -0.43 -10.58 2.32
N CYS A 56 0.02 -9.52 1.67
CA CYS A 56 0.05 -9.47 0.21
C CYS A 56 1.37 -10.10 -0.24
N ALA A 57 1.37 -11.41 -0.39
CA ALA A 57 2.60 -12.19 -0.53
C ALA A 57 3.43 -11.83 -1.75
N ASN A 58 2.80 -11.37 -2.83
CA ASN A 58 3.51 -11.06 -4.08
C ASN A 58 3.72 -9.57 -4.31
N LEU A 59 3.29 -8.73 -3.38
CA LEU A 59 3.45 -7.29 -3.51
C LEU A 59 4.92 -6.92 -3.41
N GLN A 60 5.42 -6.18 -4.38
CA GLN A 60 6.83 -5.80 -4.44
C GLN A 60 7.07 -4.32 -4.24
N GLU A 61 6.12 -3.49 -4.64
CA GLU A 61 6.35 -2.06 -4.62
C GLU A 61 5.06 -1.29 -4.37
N ILE A 62 5.17 -0.26 -3.56
CA ILE A 62 4.10 0.72 -3.35
C ILE A 62 4.66 2.09 -3.70
N ILE A 63 3.97 2.81 -4.56
CA ILE A 63 4.32 4.20 -4.88
C ILE A 63 3.36 5.09 -4.10
N CYS A 64 3.91 5.84 -3.17
CA CYS A 64 3.14 6.69 -2.28
C CYS A 64 3.12 8.13 -2.77
N PRO A 65 2.01 8.83 -2.63
CA PRO A 65 1.95 10.24 -3.02
C PRO A 65 2.58 11.13 -1.95
N ASP A 66 2.90 12.36 -2.34
CA ASP A 66 3.44 13.34 -1.40
C ASP A 66 2.46 13.70 -0.30
N SER A 67 1.18 13.51 -0.56
CA SER A 67 0.14 13.82 0.42
C SER A 67 0.09 12.84 1.60
N LEU A 68 0.79 11.69 1.49
CA LEU A 68 0.70 10.66 2.53
C LEU A 68 1.24 11.17 3.86
N LYS A 69 0.49 10.91 4.95
CA LYS A 69 0.85 11.37 6.29
C LYS A 69 1.00 10.23 7.28
N ARG A 70 0.35 9.10 7.03
CA ARG A 70 0.30 8.05 8.03
C ARG A 70 0.17 6.66 7.40
N ILE A 71 0.92 5.71 7.97
CA ILE A 71 0.82 4.28 7.61
C ILE A 71 0.46 3.54 8.88
N GLY A 72 -0.64 2.82 8.85
CA GLY A 72 -1.26 2.25 10.05
C GLY A 72 -0.68 0.94 10.53
N ILE A 73 -1.34 0.39 11.55
CA ILE A 73 -0.94 -0.84 12.22
C ILE A 73 -0.95 -1.99 11.22
N LYS A 74 0.19 -2.68 11.10
CA LYS A 74 0.35 -3.86 10.23
C LYS A 74 -0.07 -3.63 8.79
N ALA A 75 0.02 -2.38 8.34
CA ALA A 75 -0.47 -2.03 7.00
C ALA A 75 0.14 -2.90 5.90
N PHE A 76 1.42 -3.28 6.06
CA PHE A 76 2.13 -4.12 5.10
C PHE A 76 2.74 -5.35 5.78
N ALA A 77 2.21 -5.76 6.92
CA ALA A 77 2.78 -6.90 7.63
C ALA A 77 2.70 -8.16 6.77
N ASP A 78 3.71 -9.00 6.88
CA ASP A 78 3.78 -10.30 6.19
C ASP A 78 3.80 -10.18 4.66
N CYS A 79 4.25 -9.05 4.13
CA CYS A 79 4.44 -8.90 2.70
C CYS A 79 5.83 -9.43 2.34
N ALA A 80 5.91 -10.72 2.07
CA ALA A 80 7.18 -11.44 1.96
C ALA A 80 8.09 -10.90 0.86
N ASN A 81 7.51 -10.38 -0.23
CA ASN A 81 8.28 -9.91 -1.38
C ASN A 81 8.38 -8.39 -1.48
N LEU A 82 7.86 -7.67 -0.51
CA LEU A 82 7.87 -6.22 -0.56
C LEU A 82 9.29 -5.71 -0.43
N LYS A 83 9.72 -4.89 -1.39
CA LYS A 83 11.07 -4.38 -1.45
C LYS A 83 11.14 -2.87 -1.39
N LYS A 84 10.11 -2.19 -1.85
CA LYS A 84 10.23 -0.77 -2.14
C LYS A 84 8.95 -0.03 -1.76
N VAL A 85 9.09 0.81 -0.76
CA VAL A 85 8.02 1.72 -0.35
C VAL A 85 8.69 3.06 -0.12
N ASN A 86 8.35 4.04 -0.97
CA ASN A 86 8.96 5.35 -0.82
C ASN A 86 7.98 6.29 -0.14
N TYR A 87 8.38 6.84 0.97
CA TYR A 87 7.59 7.84 1.66
C TYR A 87 8.53 8.85 2.33
N SER A 88 7.99 10.00 2.61
CA SER A 88 8.75 11.10 3.20
C SER A 88 9.07 10.81 4.66
N GLU A 89 10.13 11.40 5.18
CA GLU A 89 10.49 11.30 6.59
C GLU A 89 9.40 11.78 7.53
N ASP A 90 8.51 12.62 7.01
CA ASP A 90 7.44 13.18 7.82
C ASP A 90 6.26 12.23 8.03
N VAL A 91 6.25 11.12 7.31
CA VAL A 91 5.14 10.17 7.41
C VAL A 91 5.24 9.43 8.74
N GLU A 92 4.11 9.36 9.42
CA GLU A 92 4.02 8.66 10.68
C GLU A 92 3.77 7.18 10.39
N VAL A 93 4.72 6.32 10.75
CA VAL A 93 4.65 4.89 10.43
C VAL A 93 4.51 4.11 11.73
N ASP A 94 3.46 3.30 11.84
CA ASP A 94 3.29 2.47 13.01
C ASP A 94 4.44 1.46 13.10
N ALA A 95 4.86 1.16 14.32
CA ALA A 95 5.99 0.26 14.54
C ALA A 95 5.80 -1.13 13.94
N THR A 96 4.56 -1.55 13.73
CA THR A 96 4.24 -2.87 13.18
C THR A 96 3.93 -2.84 11.69
N ALA A 97 3.96 -1.66 11.06
CA ALA A 97 3.50 -1.50 9.69
C ALA A 97 4.19 -2.44 8.71
N PHE A 98 5.48 -2.71 8.92
CA PHE A 98 6.27 -3.56 8.03
C PHE A 98 6.77 -4.81 8.73
N ALA A 99 6.03 -5.29 9.73
CA ALA A 99 6.43 -6.50 10.44
C ALA A 99 6.53 -7.68 9.47
N ALA A 100 7.57 -8.50 9.63
CA ALA A 100 7.79 -9.70 8.81
C ALA A 100 7.85 -9.41 7.31
N CYS A 101 8.55 -8.33 6.95
CA CYS A 101 8.84 -7.99 5.54
C CYS A 101 10.34 -8.16 5.32
N PRO A 102 10.80 -9.38 5.08
CA PRO A 102 12.25 -9.65 5.09
C PRO A 102 13.03 -9.00 3.97
N ASN A 103 12.37 -8.61 2.89
CA ASN A 103 13.06 -8.00 1.75
C ASN A 103 13.04 -6.47 1.76
N MET A 104 12.45 -5.87 2.76
CA MET A 104 12.45 -4.42 2.87
C MET A 104 13.85 -3.89 3.15
N GLN A 105 14.17 -2.81 2.47
CA GLN A 105 15.44 -2.13 2.62
C GLN A 105 15.39 -1.09 3.73
#